data_5f7ccc08b52a98d1b668d23293d6d786
#
_entry.id   5f7ccc08b52a98d1b668d23293d6d786
#
_cell.length_a   1.000
_cell.length_b   1.000
_cell.length_c   1.000
_cell.angle_alpha   90.00
_cell.angle_beta   90.00
_cell.angle_gamma   90.00
#
_symmetry.space_group_name_H-M   'P 1'
#
loop_
_entity.id
_entity.type
_entity.pdbx_description
1 polymer ?
#
loop_
_entity_poly.entity_id
_entity_poly.type
_entity_poly.pdbx_seq_one_letter_code
_entity_poly.pdbx_strand_id
1 'polypeptide(L)'
;SISTLKSFGYRILGPEIGEMACGEFGEGKMLEVDEVINQLELYFKQISKNKKLKAIVTAGPTQELIDPVRFITNRSSGKQGYEIANSLVENGFDTTLISGPTNLKPNDNLKLIKVKTGEEMYEKTMELLPCDLAIFTAAVSDFKVKKFNKEKIKKNKDQSFDLDLNPDILESVSKSNKKPKIVVGFAAESENLFDNAKSKLEKKGCDLIVANDVSK
;
A
#
# COMPACT_ATOMS: atom_id res chain seq x y z
N SER A 1 -0.25 14.61 44.49
CA SER A 1 1.23 14.66 44.41
C SER A 1 1.72 14.07 43.07
N ILE A 2 2.97 14.31 42.68
CA ILE A 2 3.58 13.73 41.48
C ILE A 2 3.50 12.19 41.52
N SER A 3 3.72 11.57 42.68
CA SER A 3 3.61 10.15 42.88
C SER A 3 2.20 9.61 42.55
N THR A 4 1.16 10.35 42.96
CA THR A 4 -0.25 9.99 42.63
C THR A 4 -0.53 10.05 41.14
N LEU A 5 -0.01 11.08 40.44
CA LEU A 5 -0.18 11.16 38.98
C LEU A 5 0.55 10.00 38.28
N LYS A 6 1.76 9.66 38.73
CA LYS A 6 2.48 8.50 38.19
C LYS A 6 1.72 7.19 38.40
N SER A 7 1.07 7.00 39.56
CA SER A 7 0.25 5.79 39.82
C SER A 7 -1.00 5.69 38.93
N PHE A 8 -1.49 6.81 38.40
CA PHE A 8 -2.58 6.85 37.41
C PHE A 8 -2.12 6.69 35.95
N GLY A 9 -0.81 6.45 35.75
CA GLY A 9 -0.25 6.24 34.41
C GLY A 9 0.15 7.52 33.69
N TYR A 10 0.08 8.70 34.35
CA TYR A 10 0.57 9.94 33.73
C TYR A 10 2.09 9.94 33.63
N ARG A 11 2.60 10.34 32.47
CA ARG A 11 4.01 10.60 32.28
C ARG A 11 4.31 12.03 32.73
N ILE A 12 5.31 12.21 33.61
CA ILE A 12 5.70 13.49 34.12
C ILE A 12 7.03 13.88 33.49
N LEU A 13 7.08 15.06 32.88
CA LEU A 13 8.30 15.67 32.35
C LEU A 13 8.76 16.76 33.31
N GLY A 14 10.00 16.67 33.80
CA GLY A 14 10.51 17.55 34.86
C GLY A 14 10.01 17.17 36.26
N PRO A 15 10.17 18.09 37.26
CA PRO A 15 10.92 19.35 37.18
C PRO A 15 12.43 19.16 37.09
N GLU A 16 13.14 20.19 36.64
CA GLU A 16 14.60 20.28 36.72
C GLU A 16 15.04 20.96 38.04
N ILE A 17 16.32 20.77 38.36
CA ILE A 17 16.99 21.52 39.44
C ILE A 17 17.55 22.80 38.83
N GLY A 18 17.17 23.95 39.40
CA GLY A 18 17.62 25.22 38.92
C GLY A 18 17.00 26.40 39.66
N GLU A 19 17.28 27.61 39.18
CA GLU A 19 16.67 28.83 39.71
C GLU A 19 15.20 28.90 39.25
N MET A 20 14.31 29.00 40.22
CA MET A 20 12.86 29.10 40.00
C MET A 20 12.43 30.57 39.85
N ALA A 21 11.23 30.80 39.29
CA ALA A 21 10.69 32.15 39.12
C ALA A 21 10.56 32.97 40.42
N CYS A 22 10.58 32.32 41.58
CA CYS A 22 10.60 32.96 42.91
C CYS A 22 12.01 33.36 43.38
N GLY A 23 13.07 33.09 42.58
CA GLY A 23 14.45 33.38 42.94
C GLY A 23 15.13 32.35 43.86
N GLU A 24 14.45 31.27 44.20
CA GLU A 24 15.02 30.14 44.96
C GLU A 24 15.66 29.12 44.01
N PHE A 25 16.73 28.46 44.46
CA PHE A 25 17.41 27.41 43.74
C PHE A 25 17.01 26.04 44.31
N GLY A 26 16.43 25.17 43.46
CA GLY A 26 15.98 23.85 43.92
C GLY A 26 15.29 23.02 42.83
N GLU A 27 14.66 21.91 43.24
CA GLU A 27 13.82 21.09 42.40
C GLU A 27 12.48 21.79 42.17
N GLY A 28 12.21 22.26 40.97
CA GLY A 28 10.95 22.95 40.64
C GLY A 28 11.01 23.78 39.38
N LYS A 29 12.19 23.89 38.77
CA LYS A 29 12.36 24.58 37.49
C LYS A 29 11.62 23.82 36.37
N MET A 30 10.86 24.57 35.56
CA MET A 30 10.24 24.03 34.37
C MET A 30 11.32 23.66 33.33
N LEU A 31 11.17 22.53 32.67
CA LEU A 31 12.04 22.13 31.54
C LEU A 31 12.07 23.21 30.46
N GLU A 32 13.24 23.39 29.84
CA GLU A 32 13.35 24.21 28.64
C GLU A 32 12.49 23.61 27.48
N VAL A 33 11.99 24.49 26.61
CA VAL A 33 11.06 24.11 25.55
C VAL A 33 11.66 23.03 24.63
N ASP A 34 12.93 23.15 24.28
CA ASP A 34 13.61 22.18 23.40
C ASP A 34 13.70 20.81 24.06
N GLU A 35 13.91 20.73 25.39
CA GLU A 35 13.92 19.45 26.09
C GLU A 35 12.52 18.82 26.17
N VAL A 36 11.46 19.62 26.34
CA VAL A 36 10.08 19.15 26.28
C VAL A 36 9.79 18.55 24.92
N ILE A 37 10.20 19.23 23.85
CA ILE A 37 10.03 18.74 22.45
C ILE A 37 10.78 17.43 22.25
N ASN A 38 12.05 17.35 22.65
CA ASN A 38 12.87 16.15 22.57
C ASN A 38 12.23 14.96 23.30
N GLN A 39 11.72 15.17 24.51
CA GLN A 39 11.06 14.13 25.30
C GLN A 39 9.75 13.66 24.65
N LEU A 40 8.98 14.57 24.07
CA LEU A 40 7.77 14.22 23.32
C LEU A 40 8.10 13.43 22.06
N GLU A 41 9.10 13.84 21.29
CA GLU A 41 9.54 13.10 20.09
C GLU A 41 10.01 11.68 20.44
N LEU A 42 10.80 11.52 21.50
CA LEU A 42 11.24 10.21 21.98
C LEU A 42 10.06 9.35 22.41
N TYR A 43 9.08 9.94 23.08
CA TYR A 43 7.87 9.23 23.50
C TYR A 43 7.04 8.77 22.30
N PHE A 44 6.78 9.64 21.33
CA PHE A 44 6.04 9.26 20.12
C PHE A 44 6.83 8.26 19.27
N LYS A 45 8.15 8.36 19.16
CA LYS A 45 9.00 7.36 18.52
C LYS A 45 8.93 5.99 19.22
N GLN A 46 8.84 5.95 20.55
CA GLN A 46 8.67 4.71 21.33
C GLN A 46 7.29 4.07 21.11
N ILE A 47 6.22 4.87 21.07
CA ILE A 47 4.86 4.39 20.79
C ILE A 47 4.79 3.83 19.36
N SER A 48 5.36 4.53 18.37
CA SER A 48 5.37 4.10 16.97
C SER A 48 6.25 2.86 16.71
N LYS A 49 7.26 2.60 17.55
CA LYS A 49 8.07 1.38 17.46
C LYS A 49 7.29 0.10 17.80
N ASN A 50 6.18 0.19 18.52
CA ASN A 50 5.52 -0.99 19.09
C ASN A 50 4.62 -1.77 18.14
N LYS A 51 4.24 -1.23 16.96
CA LYS A 51 3.61 -2.01 15.87
C LYS A 51 3.52 -1.18 14.59
N LYS A 52 4.52 -1.29 13.72
CA LYS A 52 4.37 -0.76 12.36
C LYS A 52 3.17 -1.44 11.69
N LEU A 53 2.22 -0.64 11.22
CA LEU A 53 1.11 -1.13 10.41
C LEU A 53 1.67 -1.68 9.09
N LYS A 54 1.20 -2.84 8.70
CA LYS A 54 1.62 -3.51 7.46
C LYS A 54 0.75 -3.04 6.30
N ALA A 55 1.37 -2.63 5.22
CA ALA A 55 0.67 -2.24 4.00
C ALA A 55 1.16 -3.03 2.78
N ILE A 56 0.24 -3.33 1.88
CA ILE A 56 0.50 -3.91 0.57
C ILE A 56 0.01 -2.91 -0.48
N VAL A 57 0.84 -2.64 -1.48
CA VAL A 57 0.45 -1.85 -2.66
C VAL A 57 0.75 -2.67 -3.91
N THR A 58 -0.21 -2.75 -4.85
CA THR A 58 0.05 -3.31 -6.18
C THR A 58 0.24 -2.18 -7.18
N ALA A 59 1.17 -2.30 -8.12
CA ALA A 59 1.46 -1.27 -9.11
C ALA A 59 1.89 -1.83 -10.47
N GLY A 60 1.87 -0.96 -11.47
CA GLY A 60 2.29 -1.28 -12.82
C GLY A 60 1.30 -2.15 -13.58
N PRO A 61 1.59 -2.45 -14.86
CA PRO A 61 0.81 -3.37 -15.66
C PRO A 61 1.20 -4.82 -15.37
N THR A 62 0.33 -5.77 -15.71
CA THR A 62 0.72 -7.17 -15.88
C THR A 62 0.95 -7.49 -17.36
N GLN A 63 1.70 -8.53 -17.62
CA GLN A 63 2.02 -9.03 -18.97
C GLN A 63 1.63 -10.51 -19.06
N GLU A 64 0.55 -10.80 -19.77
CA GLU A 64 0.07 -12.16 -19.94
C GLU A 64 0.69 -12.75 -21.20
N LEU A 65 1.64 -13.66 -21.01
CA LEU A 65 2.46 -14.18 -22.11
C LEU A 65 1.64 -15.03 -23.09
N ILE A 66 1.71 -14.70 -24.37
CA ILE A 66 1.17 -15.50 -25.48
C ILE A 66 2.22 -16.53 -25.92
N ASP A 67 3.44 -16.05 -26.10
CA ASP A 67 4.64 -16.83 -26.44
C ASP A 67 5.88 -16.11 -25.89
N PRO A 68 7.13 -16.59 -26.10
CA PRO A 68 8.33 -15.93 -25.59
C PRO A 68 8.54 -14.47 -26.04
N VAL A 69 7.80 -13.99 -27.03
CA VAL A 69 7.99 -12.67 -27.65
C VAL A 69 6.80 -11.74 -27.45
N ARG A 70 5.58 -12.29 -27.36
CA ARG A 70 4.33 -11.51 -27.34
C ARG A 70 3.56 -11.72 -26.07
N PHE A 71 2.89 -10.66 -25.61
CA PHE A 71 2.06 -10.66 -24.43
C PHE A 71 0.89 -9.68 -24.55
N ILE A 72 -0.16 -9.90 -23.77
CA ILE A 72 -1.27 -8.98 -23.54
C ILE A 72 -0.91 -8.14 -22.31
N THR A 73 -1.17 -6.84 -22.36
CA THR A 73 -0.89 -5.92 -21.25
C THR A 73 -1.82 -4.72 -21.31
N ASN A 74 -2.03 -4.07 -20.16
CA ASN A 74 -2.70 -2.78 -20.05
C ASN A 74 -1.67 -1.65 -20.06
N ARG A 75 -2.07 -0.47 -20.55
CA ARG A 75 -1.23 0.73 -20.45
C ARG A 75 -1.18 1.20 -19.01
N SER A 76 0.00 1.22 -18.41
CA SER A 76 0.22 1.76 -17.07
C SER A 76 1.70 2.07 -16.88
N SER A 77 2.00 3.23 -16.32
CA SER A 77 3.36 3.58 -15.90
C SER A 77 3.73 3.03 -14.52
N GLY A 78 2.73 2.67 -13.71
CA GLY A 78 2.91 2.27 -12.32
C GLY A 78 3.17 3.42 -11.34
N LYS A 79 3.34 4.67 -11.85
CA LYS A 79 3.77 5.83 -11.05
C LYS A 79 2.91 6.04 -9.79
N GLN A 80 1.59 5.98 -9.92
CA GLN A 80 0.68 6.20 -8.79
C GLN A 80 0.91 5.22 -7.64
N GLY A 81 1.08 3.92 -7.94
CA GLY A 81 1.32 2.91 -6.91
C GLY A 81 2.69 3.08 -6.25
N TYR A 82 3.72 3.45 -6.99
CA TYR A 82 5.04 3.73 -6.43
C TYR A 82 5.01 4.94 -5.49
N GLU A 83 4.35 6.04 -5.88
CA GLU A 83 4.23 7.24 -5.04
C GLU A 83 3.44 6.97 -3.74
N ILE A 84 2.34 6.22 -3.85
CA ILE A 84 1.57 5.78 -2.67
C ILE A 84 2.42 4.91 -1.75
N ALA A 85 3.16 3.94 -2.29
CA ALA A 85 3.99 3.05 -1.50
C ALA A 85 5.13 3.82 -0.80
N ASN A 86 5.78 4.76 -1.49
CA ASN A 86 6.80 5.63 -0.91
C ASN A 86 6.23 6.48 0.23
N SER A 87 5.08 7.12 0.01
CA SER A 87 4.39 7.92 1.02
C SER A 87 4.02 7.11 2.26
N LEU A 88 3.57 5.86 2.09
CA LEU A 88 3.27 4.98 3.21
C LEU A 88 4.53 4.66 4.03
N VAL A 89 5.68 4.41 3.38
CA VAL A 89 6.96 4.20 4.07
C VAL A 89 7.37 5.45 4.87
N GLU A 90 7.26 6.64 4.27
CA GLU A 90 7.55 7.92 4.91
C GLU A 90 6.65 8.17 6.13
N ASN A 91 5.40 7.70 6.08
CA ASN A 91 4.45 7.74 7.18
C ASN A 91 4.57 6.55 8.16
N GLY A 92 5.65 5.78 8.09
CA GLY A 92 6.00 4.76 9.08
C GLY A 92 5.37 3.39 8.90
N PHE A 93 4.70 3.13 7.78
CA PHE A 93 4.16 1.80 7.46
C PHE A 93 5.28 0.83 7.05
N ASP A 94 5.17 -0.44 7.45
CA ASP A 94 5.94 -1.55 6.88
C ASP A 94 5.28 -1.95 5.55
N THR A 95 5.74 -1.32 4.46
CA THR A 95 5.09 -1.38 3.16
C THR A 95 5.81 -2.34 2.22
N THR A 96 5.03 -3.20 1.56
CA THR A 96 5.50 -4.04 0.46
C THR A 96 4.79 -3.63 -0.84
N LEU A 97 5.58 -3.29 -1.86
CA LEU A 97 5.11 -2.98 -3.21
C LEU A 97 5.25 -4.22 -4.09
N ILE A 98 4.14 -4.71 -4.65
CA ILE A 98 4.12 -5.78 -5.65
C ILE A 98 3.95 -5.11 -7.01
N SER A 99 4.97 -5.16 -7.85
CA SER A 99 4.97 -4.41 -9.11
C SER A 99 5.12 -5.33 -10.31
N GLY A 100 4.20 -5.14 -11.25
CA GLY A 100 4.43 -5.59 -12.63
C GLY A 100 5.57 -4.81 -13.30
N PRO A 101 5.90 -5.09 -14.57
CA PRO A 101 7.04 -4.50 -15.25
C PRO A 101 6.93 -2.98 -15.38
N THR A 102 7.86 -2.25 -14.78
CA THR A 102 8.03 -0.80 -14.90
C THR A 102 9.51 -0.43 -14.91
N ASN A 103 9.83 0.79 -15.35
CA ASN A 103 11.18 1.36 -15.28
C ASN A 103 11.39 2.20 -14.00
N LEU A 104 10.41 2.22 -13.09
CA LEU A 104 10.48 2.99 -11.86
C LEU A 104 11.38 2.31 -10.84
N LYS A 105 12.05 3.13 -10.04
CA LYS A 105 12.86 2.67 -8.91
C LYS A 105 12.11 2.99 -7.61
N PRO A 106 12.01 2.03 -6.69
CA PRO A 106 11.43 2.29 -5.37
C PRO A 106 12.40 3.12 -4.52
N ASN A 107 11.88 3.71 -3.44
CA ASN A 107 12.68 4.24 -2.35
C ASN A 107 13.47 3.10 -1.67
N ASP A 108 14.67 3.38 -1.16
CA ASP A 108 15.57 2.38 -0.55
C ASP A 108 14.95 1.60 0.62
N ASN A 109 13.99 2.19 1.32
CA ASN A 109 13.28 1.57 2.45
C ASN A 109 12.02 0.79 2.05
N LEU A 110 11.65 0.78 0.76
CA LEU A 110 10.46 0.11 0.26
C LEU A 110 10.78 -1.33 -0.16
N LYS A 111 10.08 -2.29 0.42
CA LYS A 111 10.18 -3.70 -0.01
C LYS A 111 9.51 -3.86 -1.37
N LEU A 112 10.27 -4.27 -2.39
CA LEU A 112 9.76 -4.49 -3.74
C LEU A 112 9.74 -5.98 -4.09
N ILE A 113 8.56 -6.46 -4.51
CA ILE A 113 8.38 -7.76 -5.15
C ILE A 113 8.02 -7.52 -6.61
N LYS A 114 8.88 -8.00 -7.52
CA LYS A 114 8.64 -7.92 -8.96
C LYS A 114 7.88 -9.15 -9.43
N VAL A 115 6.84 -8.93 -10.21
CA VAL A 115 6.03 -9.97 -10.85
C VAL A 115 5.82 -9.63 -12.32
N LYS A 116 5.38 -10.59 -13.13
CA LYS A 116 5.07 -10.36 -14.54
C LYS A 116 3.58 -10.49 -14.83
N THR A 117 2.95 -11.53 -14.33
CA THR A 117 1.56 -11.88 -14.67
C THR A 117 0.57 -11.51 -13.58
N GLY A 118 -0.71 -11.48 -13.92
CA GLY A 118 -1.79 -11.31 -12.95
C GLY A 118 -1.84 -12.44 -11.94
N GLU A 119 -1.55 -13.67 -12.35
CA GLU A 119 -1.47 -14.83 -11.46
C GLU A 119 -0.36 -14.67 -10.41
N GLU A 120 0.87 -14.31 -10.85
CA GLU A 120 1.99 -14.07 -9.93
C GLU A 120 1.67 -12.93 -8.95
N MET A 121 1.02 -11.85 -9.43
CA MET A 121 0.61 -10.73 -8.56
C MET A 121 -0.43 -11.18 -7.54
N TYR A 122 -1.39 -11.99 -7.95
CA TYR A 122 -2.39 -12.58 -7.07
C TYR A 122 -1.74 -13.45 -5.98
N GLU A 123 -0.88 -14.40 -6.36
CA GLU A 123 -0.21 -15.30 -5.42
C GLU A 123 0.61 -14.52 -4.38
N LYS A 124 1.43 -13.55 -4.84
CA LYS A 124 2.25 -12.73 -3.95
C LYS A 124 1.41 -11.84 -3.02
N THR A 125 0.27 -11.35 -3.49
CA THR A 125 -0.65 -10.60 -2.65
C THR A 125 -1.25 -11.49 -1.56
N MET A 126 -1.71 -12.68 -1.90
CA MET A 126 -2.32 -13.62 -0.94
C MET A 126 -1.33 -14.15 0.08
N GLU A 127 -0.05 -14.38 -0.30
CA GLU A 127 1.03 -14.79 0.60
C GLU A 127 1.31 -13.76 1.71
N LEU A 128 1.13 -12.46 1.42
CA LEU A 128 1.41 -11.37 2.36
C LEU A 128 0.27 -11.08 3.34
N LEU A 129 -0.88 -11.73 3.20
CA LEU A 129 -1.99 -11.59 4.14
C LEU A 129 -1.74 -12.42 5.43
N PRO A 130 -2.14 -11.93 6.62
CA PRO A 130 -2.89 -10.69 6.84
C PRO A 130 -2.01 -9.43 6.90
N CYS A 131 -2.58 -8.30 6.48
CA CYS A 131 -1.99 -6.97 6.64
C CYS A 131 -3.05 -5.97 7.16
N ASP A 132 -2.65 -4.73 7.47
CA ASP A 132 -3.58 -3.72 7.97
C ASP A 132 -4.24 -2.93 6.83
N LEU A 133 -3.50 -2.67 5.74
CA LEU A 133 -3.92 -1.88 4.59
C LEU A 133 -3.52 -2.56 3.29
N ALA A 134 -4.43 -2.64 2.33
CA ALA A 134 -4.11 -3.08 0.97
C ALA A 134 -4.65 -2.10 -0.07
N ILE A 135 -3.79 -1.66 -1.00
CA ILE A 135 -4.12 -0.66 -2.04
C ILE A 135 -3.81 -1.24 -3.41
N PHE A 136 -4.84 -1.34 -4.25
CA PHE A 136 -4.77 -1.99 -5.56
C PHE A 136 -4.81 -0.96 -6.69
N THR A 137 -3.61 -0.51 -7.14
CA THR A 137 -3.46 0.44 -8.25
C THR A 137 -2.97 -0.21 -9.54
N ALA A 138 -2.57 -1.49 -9.49
CA ALA A 138 -2.05 -2.19 -10.65
C ALA A 138 -3.10 -2.27 -11.78
N ALA A 139 -2.63 -2.09 -13.00
CA ALA A 139 -3.43 -2.32 -14.21
C ALA A 139 -3.31 -3.79 -14.63
N VAL A 140 -3.94 -4.66 -13.84
CA VAL A 140 -3.98 -6.09 -14.11
C VAL A 140 -4.80 -6.35 -15.37
N SER A 141 -4.30 -7.18 -16.27
CA SER A 141 -5.07 -7.62 -17.43
C SER A 141 -6.22 -8.52 -16.98
N ASP A 142 -7.45 -8.24 -17.44
CA ASP A 142 -8.61 -9.08 -17.15
C ASP A 142 -8.50 -10.46 -17.78
N PHE A 143 -7.76 -10.55 -18.90
CA PHE A 143 -7.65 -11.76 -19.71
C PHE A 143 -6.21 -12.24 -19.83
N LYS A 144 -6.03 -13.55 -19.82
CA LYS A 144 -4.81 -14.26 -20.20
C LYS A 144 -5.10 -15.27 -21.30
N VAL A 145 -4.09 -15.68 -22.09
CA VAL A 145 -4.27 -16.76 -23.03
C VAL A 145 -4.44 -18.08 -22.27
N LYS A 146 -5.38 -18.90 -22.73
CA LYS A 146 -5.65 -20.20 -22.15
C LYS A 146 -4.45 -21.15 -22.22
N LYS A 147 -3.63 -21.02 -23.26
CA LYS A 147 -2.48 -21.86 -23.49
C LYS A 147 -1.27 -21.04 -23.91
N PHE A 148 -0.26 -20.99 -23.04
CA PHE A 148 1.04 -20.42 -23.36
C PHE A 148 1.78 -21.30 -24.36
N ASN A 149 2.35 -20.71 -25.42
CA ASN A 149 3.19 -21.39 -26.39
C ASN A 149 4.66 -21.22 -26.02
N LYS A 150 5.36 -22.34 -25.83
CA LYS A 150 6.81 -22.35 -25.49
C LYS A 150 7.70 -21.83 -26.61
N GLU A 151 7.23 -21.89 -27.86
CA GLU A 151 7.91 -21.39 -29.02
C GLU A 151 7.17 -20.21 -29.65
N LYS A 152 7.92 -19.32 -30.32
CA LYS A 152 7.33 -18.20 -31.06
C LYS A 152 6.35 -18.71 -32.11
N ILE A 153 5.10 -18.31 -32.01
CA ILE A 153 4.06 -18.68 -32.97
C ILE A 153 4.40 -18.08 -34.35
N LYS A 154 4.44 -18.93 -35.36
CA LYS A 154 4.64 -18.49 -36.75
C LYS A 154 3.39 -17.77 -37.25
N LYS A 155 3.60 -16.74 -38.08
CA LYS A 155 2.51 -15.93 -38.65
C LYS A 155 1.58 -16.82 -39.51
N ASN A 156 0.30 -16.80 -39.18
CA ASN A 156 -0.76 -17.44 -39.96
C ASN A 156 -1.88 -16.41 -40.21
N LYS A 157 -2.63 -16.56 -41.31
CA LYS A 157 -3.70 -15.61 -41.68
C LYS A 157 -4.88 -15.66 -40.70
N ASP A 158 -5.20 -16.82 -40.15
CA ASP A 158 -6.37 -17.06 -39.29
C ASP A 158 -5.96 -17.35 -37.84
N GLN A 159 -5.04 -16.56 -37.31
CA GLN A 159 -4.57 -16.71 -35.94
C GLN A 159 -5.59 -16.18 -34.95
N SER A 160 -6.16 -17.04 -34.12
CA SER A 160 -7.01 -16.70 -32.97
C SER A 160 -6.36 -17.20 -31.66
N PHE A 161 -6.75 -16.60 -30.56
CA PHE A 161 -6.33 -17.01 -29.23
C PHE A 161 -7.54 -17.19 -28.33
N ASP A 162 -7.63 -18.35 -27.70
CA ASP A 162 -8.59 -18.56 -26.63
C ASP A 162 -8.12 -17.84 -25.38
N LEU A 163 -9.01 -17.08 -24.75
CA LEU A 163 -8.73 -16.32 -23.55
C LEU A 163 -9.47 -16.91 -22.36
N ASP A 164 -8.81 -16.88 -21.20
CA ASP A 164 -9.39 -17.14 -19.88
C ASP A 164 -9.32 -15.85 -19.04
N LEU A 165 -10.12 -15.77 -18.00
CA LEU A 165 -10.07 -14.66 -17.04
C LEU A 165 -8.89 -14.83 -16.08
N ASN A 166 -8.24 -13.73 -15.78
CA ASN A 166 -7.32 -13.65 -14.66
C ASN A 166 -8.06 -13.60 -13.32
N PRO A 167 -7.43 -14.01 -12.21
CA PRO A 167 -8.02 -13.85 -10.88
C PRO A 167 -8.22 -12.36 -10.55
N ASP A 168 -9.37 -12.04 -10.00
CA ASP A 168 -9.65 -10.68 -9.50
C ASP A 168 -9.03 -10.51 -8.11
N ILE A 169 -7.88 -9.83 -8.06
CA ILE A 169 -7.08 -9.67 -6.85
C ILE A 169 -7.85 -8.86 -5.79
N LEU A 170 -8.45 -7.73 -6.21
CA LEU A 170 -9.22 -6.85 -5.32
C LEU A 170 -10.38 -7.59 -4.67
N GLU A 171 -11.16 -8.30 -5.46
CA GLU A 171 -12.31 -9.08 -5.00
C GLU A 171 -11.88 -10.22 -4.07
N SER A 172 -10.84 -10.96 -4.46
CA SER A 172 -10.32 -12.09 -3.69
C SER A 172 -9.81 -11.67 -2.31
N VAL A 173 -9.07 -10.56 -2.22
CA VAL A 173 -8.59 -10.02 -0.96
C VAL A 173 -9.74 -9.48 -0.10
N SER A 174 -10.69 -8.77 -0.72
CA SER A 174 -11.84 -8.20 -0.01
C SER A 174 -12.76 -9.26 0.60
N LYS A 175 -12.85 -10.44 -0.03
CA LYS A 175 -13.66 -11.57 0.43
C LYS A 175 -12.88 -12.61 1.23
N SER A 176 -11.57 -12.40 1.44
CA SER A 176 -10.73 -13.32 2.19
C SER A 176 -11.09 -13.33 3.69
N ASN A 177 -10.94 -14.49 4.34
CA ASN A 177 -11.00 -14.59 5.80
C ASN A 177 -9.83 -13.87 6.50
N LYS A 178 -8.81 -13.46 5.73
CA LYS A 178 -7.68 -12.64 6.17
C LYS A 178 -7.76 -11.22 5.58
N LYS A 179 -8.98 -10.74 5.28
CA LYS A 179 -9.19 -9.37 4.73
C LYS A 179 -8.44 -8.34 5.56
N PRO A 180 -7.67 -7.43 4.93
CA PRO A 180 -7.10 -6.26 5.60
C PRO A 180 -8.17 -5.40 6.28
N LYS A 181 -7.78 -4.60 7.29
CA LYS A 181 -8.71 -3.67 7.94
C LYS A 181 -9.29 -2.64 6.96
N ILE A 182 -8.46 -2.23 6.00
CA ILE A 182 -8.84 -1.30 4.93
C ILE A 182 -8.34 -1.85 3.60
N VAL A 183 -9.25 -1.95 2.64
CA VAL A 183 -8.97 -2.36 1.26
C VAL A 183 -9.39 -1.24 0.32
N VAL A 184 -8.44 -0.73 -0.48
CA VAL A 184 -8.65 0.36 -1.43
C VAL A 184 -8.45 -0.14 -2.85
N GLY A 185 -9.46 0.03 -3.69
CA GLY A 185 -9.39 -0.22 -5.13
C GLY A 185 -9.27 1.07 -5.94
N PHE A 186 -8.84 0.94 -7.18
CA PHE A 186 -8.82 2.02 -8.15
C PHE A 186 -9.73 1.68 -9.34
N ALA A 187 -10.40 2.70 -9.86
CA ALA A 187 -11.21 2.62 -11.07
C ALA A 187 -10.78 3.71 -12.04
N ALA A 188 -10.45 3.30 -13.26
CA ALA A 188 -10.18 4.20 -14.37
C ALA A 188 -11.38 4.11 -15.32
N GLU A 189 -12.19 5.17 -15.40
CA GLU A 189 -13.45 5.18 -16.13
C GLU A 189 -13.43 6.29 -17.19
N SER A 190 -13.98 6.02 -18.34
CA SER A 190 -14.14 7.02 -19.42
C SER A 190 -15.52 7.68 -19.41
N GLU A 191 -16.49 7.09 -18.71
CA GLU A 191 -17.88 7.57 -18.61
C GLU A 191 -18.52 7.06 -17.31
N ASN A 192 -19.59 7.71 -16.87
CA ASN A 192 -20.40 7.31 -15.71
C ASN A 192 -19.57 7.03 -14.44
N LEU A 193 -18.56 7.87 -14.19
CA LEU A 193 -17.53 7.68 -13.15
C LEU A 193 -18.11 7.28 -11.79
N PHE A 194 -19.14 7.99 -11.30
CA PHE A 194 -19.72 7.73 -9.97
C PHE A 194 -20.46 6.41 -9.91
N ASP A 195 -21.30 6.11 -10.91
CA ASP A 195 -22.12 4.90 -10.91
C ASP A 195 -21.23 3.65 -11.07
N ASN A 196 -20.23 3.73 -11.94
CA ASN A 196 -19.26 2.65 -12.13
C ASN A 196 -18.41 2.42 -10.89
N ALA A 197 -17.91 3.49 -10.25
CA ALA A 197 -17.15 3.39 -9.00
C ALA A 197 -17.98 2.81 -7.87
N LYS A 198 -19.25 3.24 -7.71
CA LYS A 198 -20.17 2.70 -6.71
C LYS A 198 -20.46 1.22 -6.94
N SER A 199 -20.79 0.86 -8.17
CA SER A 199 -21.03 -0.54 -8.56
C SER A 199 -19.80 -1.41 -8.28
N LYS A 200 -18.59 -0.91 -8.59
CA LYS A 200 -17.34 -1.61 -8.32
C LYS A 200 -17.09 -1.77 -6.82
N LEU A 201 -17.35 -0.75 -6.01
CA LEU A 201 -17.22 -0.79 -4.56
C LEU A 201 -18.09 -1.92 -3.96
N GLU A 202 -19.38 -1.94 -4.34
CA GLU A 202 -20.35 -2.93 -3.86
C GLU A 202 -19.99 -4.36 -4.34
N LYS A 203 -19.69 -4.51 -5.64
CA LYS A 203 -19.38 -5.82 -6.24
C LYS A 203 -18.10 -6.43 -5.67
N LYS A 204 -17.05 -5.61 -5.48
CA LYS A 204 -15.74 -6.09 -4.99
C LYS A 204 -15.69 -6.24 -3.48
N GLY A 205 -16.54 -5.55 -2.72
CA GLY A 205 -16.57 -5.59 -1.26
C GLY A 205 -15.37 -4.94 -0.61
N CYS A 206 -14.70 -4.03 -1.31
CA CYS A 206 -13.62 -3.20 -0.76
C CYS A 206 -14.19 -2.02 0.03
N ASP A 207 -13.35 -1.34 0.81
CA ASP A 207 -13.81 -0.29 1.73
C ASP A 207 -13.81 1.09 1.08
N LEU A 208 -12.91 1.31 0.08
CA LEU A 208 -12.78 2.55 -0.68
C LEU A 208 -12.51 2.27 -2.16
N ILE A 209 -13.00 3.16 -3.03
CA ILE A 209 -12.64 3.23 -4.44
C ILE A 209 -12.15 4.63 -4.77
N VAL A 210 -10.96 4.72 -5.33
CA VAL A 210 -10.44 5.95 -5.95
C VAL A 210 -10.75 5.90 -7.44
N ALA A 211 -11.61 6.80 -7.90
CA ALA A 211 -12.06 6.83 -9.29
C ALA A 211 -11.38 7.96 -10.06
N ASN A 212 -10.78 7.64 -11.20
CA ASN A 212 -10.13 8.56 -12.11
C ASN A 212 -10.88 8.62 -13.43
N ASP A 213 -11.17 9.83 -13.90
CA ASP A 213 -11.63 10.08 -15.27
C ASP A 213 -10.43 10.03 -16.23
N VAL A 214 -10.43 9.03 -17.11
CA VAL A 214 -9.35 8.83 -18.11
C VAL A 214 -9.76 9.25 -19.52
N SER A 215 -10.88 9.95 -19.66
CA SER A 215 -11.37 10.49 -20.94
C SER A 215 -10.66 11.79 -21.38
N LYS A 216 -9.86 12.40 -20.49
CA LYS A 216 -9.18 13.68 -20.70
C LYS A 216 -7.68 13.52 -20.85
#